data_b59635b40e57bb54c993c8e4a9428f51
#
_entry.id   b59635b40e57bb54c993c8e4a9428f51
#
_cell.length_a   1.000
_cell.length_b   1.000
_cell.length_c   1.000
_cell.angle_alpha   90.00
_cell.angle_beta   90.00
_cell.angle_gamma   90.00
#
_symmetry.space_group_name_H-M   'P 1'
#
loop_
_entity.id
_entity.type
_entity.pdbx_description
1 polymer ?
#
loop_
_entity_poly.entity_id
_entity_poly.type
_entity_poly.pdbx_seq_one_letter_code
_entity_poly.pdbx_strand_id
1 'polypeptide(L)'
;MSPVRRSARWAAVPVGFARCVGVCAILGVSCLRGAAPGGVTASDPVPVAAGPTEERRWGRYQFPALDRLLDGRIAVSFHINEDSARAYGRRPEQPDRGVSADGGRSWKLVPSSDRPEGLLLPNGDRLLAGRPDVTPPAIPVADLRLPEAVGTIIGTYGRLPYTFYSHDALPEPLRGVPLARLAAGSREWVTERAQLLDPGFQRYSIQEVFPVVWWGDLNLAPDGSILAVVYPRSIAGDVVCHRSTDFGRTWRLQGRIAYEPDARADPQAAARTQGFTEPGSVLLGDGSLLALLRTTDGLGVGPLYASRSPDLGKTWSKPSVVNASGVMPRLLRLGNGVLVLSYGRPGAELRFSFDGTGKTWSEPVKLVPLSSADVQADSCGYTSLLPITDDSFLIAYSWFKRPGDDGLPRKTLLVRRFTVDAMVPVKSRTP
;
A
#
# COMPACT_ATOMS: atom_id res chain seq x y z
N MET A 1 -50.19 -35.07 9.28
CA MET A 1 -49.21 -35.81 10.10
C MET A 1 -48.18 -34.84 10.60
N SER A 2 -48.26 -34.43 11.88
CA SER A 2 -47.41 -33.45 12.52
C SER A 2 -46.16 -34.09 13.10
N PRO A 3 -44.99 -33.40 13.10
CA PRO A 3 -43.82 -33.88 13.84
C PRO A 3 -43.78 -33.32 15.26
N VAL A 4 -43.41 -34.22 16.16
CA VAL A 4 -43.26 -34.10 17.60
C VAL A 4 -42.12 -33.16 17.99
N ARG A 5 -42.42 -32.19 18.85
CA ARG A 5 -41.43 -31.39 19.58
C ARG A 5 -40.90 -32.18 20.78
N ARG A 6 -39.59 -32.30 20.94
CA ARG A 6 -38.95 -32.69 22.20
C ARG A 6 -38.26 -31.46 22.82
N SER A 7 -38.74 -31.08 23.98
CA SER A 7 -38.19 -30.07 24.87
C SER A 7 -37.14 -30.71 25.79
N ALA A 8 -35.91 -30.17 25.80
CA ALA A 8 -34.92 -30.49 26.83
C ALA A 8 -34.95 -29.39 27.91
N ARG A 9 -35.23 -29.77 29.13
CA ARG A 9 -35.16 -28.94 30.33
C ARG A 9 -33.72 -28.98 30.86
N TRP A 10 -33.13 -27.81 31.13
CA TRP A 10 -31.91 -27.70 31.90
C TRP A 10 -32.21 -27.16 33.31
N ALA A 11 -31.70 -27.87 34.31
CA ALA A 11 -31.88 -27.56 35.71
C ALA A 11 -30.95 -26.39 36.13
N ALA A 12 -31.49 -25.51 36.92
CA ALA A 12 -30.76 -24.41 37.55
C ALA A 12 -30.04 -24.89 38.82
N VAL A 13 -28.76 -24.51 38.96
CA VAL A 13 -27.98 -24.63 40.22
C VAL A 13 -27.80 -23.24 40.79
N PRO A 14 -28.08 -22.97 42.06
CA PRO A 14 -27.89 -21.67 42.68
C PRO A 14 -26.43 -21.49 43.12
N VAL A 15 -25.81 -20.39 42.70
CA VAL A 15 -24.49 -19.96 43.22
C VAL A 15 -24.69 -18.76 44.15
N GLY A 16 -24.17 -18.93 45.35
CA GLY A 16 -24.27 -17.98 46.45
C GLY A 16 -23.49 -16.69 46.23
N PHE A 17 -24.06 -15.59 46.72
CA PHE A 17 -23.44 -14.26 46.78
C PHE A 17 -22.34 -14.19 47.86
N ALA A 18 -21.07 -14.01 47.47
CA ALA A 18 -20.05 -13.50 48.35
C ALA A 18 -19.79 -12.02 47.97
N ARG A 19 -20.04 -11.12 48.91
CA ARG A 19 -19.68 -9.70 48.83
C ARG A 19 -18.17 -9.57 48.99
N CYS A 20 -17.47 -9.21 47.91
CA CYS A 20 -16.12 -8.65 48.00
C CYS A 20 -16.18 -7.16 47.74
N VAL A 21 -15.77 -6.39 48.76
CA VAL A 21 -15.46 -4.99 48.68
C VAL A 21 -14.18 -4.85 47.85
N GLY A 22 -14.29 -4.37 46.65
CA GLY A 22 -13.15 -4.17 45.73
C GLY A 22 -12.74 -2.70 45.74
N VAL A 23 -11.52 -2.48 46.15
CA VAL A 23 -10.76 -1.21 46.05
C VAL A 23 -10.61 -0.89 44.54
N CYS A 24 -11.11 0.28 44.11
CA CYS A 24 -10.81 0.86 42.79
C CYS A 24 -9.33 1.18 42.70
N ALA A 25 -8.55 0.25 42.13
CA ALA A 25 -7.23 0.57 41.60
C ALA A 25 -7.42 1.21 40.22
N ILE A 26 -7.12 2.50 40.13
CA ILE A 26 -6.95 3.20 38.84
C ILE A 26 -5.75 2.57 38.17
N LEU A 27 -6.02 1.61 37.25
CA LEU A 27 -5.01 1.10 36.34
C LEU A 27 -4.76 2.19 35.29
N GLY A 28 -3.75 3.01 35.56
CA GLY A 28 -3.12 3.80 34.52
C GLY A 28 -2.75 2.91 33.36
N VAL A 29 -3.33 3.16 32.19
CA VAL A 29 -2.89 2.55 30.93
C VAL A 29 -1.49 3.07 30.68
N SER A 30 -0.49 2.37 31.23
CA SER A 30 0.90 2.52 30.81
C SER A 30 0.95 2.10 29.35
N CYS A 31 1.07 3.07 28.44
CA CYS A 31 1.52 2.82 27.08
C CYS A 31 2.74 1.90 27.18
N LEU A 32 2.57 0.67 26.74
CA LEU A 32 3.67 -0.28 26.56
C LEU A 32 4.65 0.38 25.58
N ARG A 33 5.67 1.05 26.11
CA ARG A 33 6.91 1.32 25.39
C ARG A 33 7.57 -0.04 25.18
N GLY A 34 7.06 -0.79 24.21
CA GLY A 34 7.75 -1.96 23.72
C GLY A 34 9.07 -1.50 23.14
N ALA A 35 10.17 -1.84 23.77
CA ALA A 35 11.49 -1.70 23.17
C ALA A 35 11.47 -2.46 21.85
N ALA A 36 11.54 -1.72 20.74
CA ALA A 36 11.71 -2.31 19.41
C ALA A 36 13.06 -3.03 19.37
N PRO A 37 13.20 -4.17 18.66
CA PRO A 37 14.45 -4.88 18.58
C PRO A 37 15.54 -3.97 18.04
N GLY A 38 16.66 -3.90 18.75
CA GLY A 38 17.94 -3.26 18.44
C GLY A 38 17.90 -1.96 17.64
N GLY A 39 18.11 -0.83 18.28
CA GLY A 39 18.35 0.45 17.59
C GLY A 39 17.14 1.11 16.92
N VAL A 40 15.91 0.67 17.18
CA VAL A 40 14.68 1.28 16.64
C VAL A 40 13.92 2.02 17.75
N THR A 41 13.70 3.31 17.59
CA THR A 41 12.89 4.14 18.48
C THR A 41 11.65 4.66 17.73
N ALA A 42 10.55 4.87 18.46
CA ALA A 42 9.30 5.31 17.88
C ALA A 42 8.67 6.41 18.76
N SER A 43 8.15 7.45 18.12
CA SER A 43 7.30 8.45 18.81
C SER A 43 5.93 7.85 19.16
N ASP A 44 5.13 8.57 19.91
CA ASP A 44 3.70 8.29 20.00
C ASP A 44 3.03 8.54 18.63
N PRO A 45 1.96 7.79 18.30
CA PRO A 45 1.21 8.03 17.07
C PRO A 45 0.36 9.30 17.17
N VAL A 46 0.43 10.13 16.12
CA VAL A 46 -0.32 11.38 16.02
C VAL A 46 -1.55 11.18 15.15
N PRO A 47 -2.77 11.49 15.64
CA PRO A 47 -3.98 11.44 14.82
C PRO A 47 -3.97 12.57 13.78
N VAL A 48 -4.31 12.21 12.54
CA VAL A 48 -4.49 13.15 11.43
C VAL A 48 -5.96 13.43 11.20
N ALA A 49 -6.76 12.38 11.16
CA ALA A 49 -8.20 12.44 10.95
C ALA A 49 -8.89 11.29 11.67
N ALA A 50 -10.06 11.54 12.23
CA ALA A 50 -10.91 10.51 12.82
C ALA A 50 -12.32 10.61 12.26
N GLY A 51 -12.89 9.47 11.93
CA GLY A 51 -14.28 9.35 11.50
C GLY A 51 -15.27 9.45 12.67
N PRO A 52 -16.57 9.58 12.36
CA PRO A 52 -17.63 9.38 13.33
C PRO A 52 -17.57 8.01 14.00
N THR A 53 -18.13 7.88 15.19
CA THR A 53 -18.13 6.61 15.96
C THR A 53 -18.88 5.48 15.26
N GLU A 54 -19.87 5.81 14.43
CA GLU A 54 -20.69 4.86 13.66
C GLU A 54 -20.14 4.53 12.26
N GLU A 55 -19.01 5.15 11.83
CA GLU A 55 -18.46 4.90 10.49
C GLU A 55 -17.89 3.47 10.37
N ARG A 56 -18.55 2.64 9.56
CA ARG A 56 -18.16 1.24 9.31
C ARG A 56 -17.88 0.95 7.84
N ARG A 57 -18.21 1.87 6.93
CA ARG A 57 -18.09 1.65 5.48
C ARG A 57 -16.64 1.47 5.08
N TRP A 58 -16.40 0.47 4.23
CA TRP A 58 -15.08 0.24 3.64
C TRP A 58 -14.70 1.40 2.71
N GLY A 59 -13.40 1.73 2.62
CA GLY A 59 -12.87 2.83 1.82
C GLY A 59 -12.74 4.15 2.59
N ARG A 60 -13.43 4.33 3.73
CA ARG A 60 -13.42 5.60 4.47
C ARG A 60 -12.38 5.61 5.58
N TYR A 61 -11.60 6.70 5.66
CA TYR A 61 -10.47 6.87 6.58
C TYR A 61 -9.44 5.74 6.41
N GLN A 62 -9.10 5.44 5.14
CA GLN A 62 -8.25 4.33 4.73
C GLN A 62 -7.27 4.76 3.63
N PHE A 63 -6.37 3.85 3.24
CA PHE A 63 -5.46 3.99 2.12
C PHE A 63 -4.61 5.26 2.16
N PRO A 64 -3.82 5.47 3.24
CA PRO A 64 -3.00 6.67 3.38
C PRO A 64 -1.89 6.74 2.34
N ALA A 65 -1.56 7.97 1.91
CA ALA A 65 -0.38 8.27 1.12
C ALA A 65 0.33 9.50 1.71
N LEU A 66 1.55 9.30 2.21
CA LEU A 66 2.44 10.35 2.71
C LEU A 66 3.27 10.93 1.58
N ASP A 67 3.39 12.24 1.57
CA ASP A 67 4.14 12.98 0.57
C ASP A 67 4.82 14.20 1.17
N ARG A 68 5.89 14.65 0.51
CA ARG A 68 6.44 15.98 0.69
C ARG A 68 5.81 16.91 -0.35
N LEU A 69 5.47 18.12 0.06
CA LEU A 69 5.03 19.20 -0.83
C LEU A 69 6.25 20.02 -1.30
N LEU A 70 6.08 20.77 -2.38
CA LEU A 70 7.15 21.60 -2.95
C LEU A 70 7.69 22.66 -1.98
N ASP A 71 6.91 23.09 -1.01
CA ASP A 71 7.30 24.04 0.03
C ASP A 71 7.92 23.38 1.28
N GLY A 72 8.16 22.07 1.24
CA GLY A 72 8.76 21.29 2.31
C GLY A 72 7.77 20.80 3.38
N ARG A 73 6.51 21.25 3.38
CA ARG A 73 5.48 20.67 4.25
C ARG A 73 5.26 19.19 3.92
N ILE A 74 4.71 18.47 4.87
CA ILE A 74 4.35 17.07 4.71
C ILE A 74 2.83 16.97 4.57
N ALA A 75 2.37 16.17 3.61
CA ALA A 75 0.96 15.87 3.43
C ALA A 75 0.70 14.37 3.63
N VAL A 76 -0.47 14.03 4.16
CA VAL A 76 -1.02 12.69 4.12
C VAL A 76 -2.42 12.75 3.52
N SER A 77 -2.59 12.14 2.36
CA SER A 77 -3.89 11.96 1.72
C SER A 77 -4.48 10.63 2.15
N PHE A 78 -5.81 10.53 2.16
CA PHE A 78 -6.53 9.31 2.52
C PHE A 78 -7.89 9.26 1.86
N HIS A 79 -8.47 8.09 1.74
CA HIS A 79 -9.80 7.93 1.17
C HIS A 79 -10.89 8.29 2.19
N ILE A 80 -11.92 8.98 1.70
CA ILE A 80 -13.18 9.23 2.39
C ILE A 80 -14.40 8.81 1.54
N ASN A 81 -14.15 8.18 0.39
CA ASN A 81 -15.13 7.58 -0.50
C ASN A 81 -15.18 6.06 -0.31
N GLU A 82 -16.13 5.42 -0.96
CA GLU A 82 -16.14 3.96 -1.07
C GLU A 82 -14.92 3.45 -1.86
N ASP A 83 -14.47 2.24 -1.54
CA ASP A 83 -13.44 1.54 -2.31
C ASP A 83 -14.12 0.83 -3.50
N SER A 84 -14.24 1.54 -4.61
CA SER A 84 -14.83 1.02 -5.84
C SER A 84 -14.17 1.61 -7.08
N ALA A 85 -14.22 0.88 -8.18
CA ALA A 85 -13.69 1.38 -9.47
C ALA A 85 -14.40 2.66 -9.93
N ARG A 86 -15.66 2.85 -9.53
CA ARG A 86 -16.44 4.07 -9.85
C ARG A 86 -15.92 5.31 -9.12
N ALA A 87 -15.20 5.14 -8.00
CA ALA A 87 -14.63 6.25 -7.25
C ALA A 87 -13.28 6.72 -7.79
N TYR A 88 -12.64 5.99 -8.71
CA TYR A 88 -11.33 6.35 -9.26
C TYR A 88 -11.36 7.70 -9.96
N GLY A 89 -10.40 8.57 -9.58
CA GLY A 89 -10.25 9.91 -10.14
C GLY A 89 -11.32 10.93 -9.72
N ARG A 90 -12.29 10.55 -8.88
CA ARG A 90 -13.30 11.48 -8.35
C ARG A 90 -12.71 12.27 -7.20
N ARG A 91 -12.92 13.59 -7.22
CA ARG A 91 -12.59 14.46 -6.09
C ARG A 91 -13.58 14.24 -4.95
N PRO A 92 -13.09 14.11 -3.70
CA PRO A 92 -13.97 14.01 -2.55
C PRO A 92 -14.63 15.36 -2.22
N GLU A 93 -15.82 15.30 -1.61
CA GLU A 93 -16.58 16.48 -1.17
C GLU A 93 -16.08 17.04 0.17
N GLN A 94 -15.30 16.28 0.91
CA GLN A 94 -14.77 16.62 2.24
C GLN A 94 -13.24 16.66 2.22
N PRO A 95 -12.60 17.32 3.19
CA PRO A 95 -11.16 17.26 3.32
C PRO A 95 -10.66 15.82 3.47
N ASP A 96 -9.78 15.42 2.57
CA ASP A 96 -9.18 14.09 2.45
C ASP A 96 -7.66 14.14 2.63
N ARG A 97 -7.13 15.26 3.11
CA ARG A 97 -5.70 15.50 3.30
C ARG A 97 -5.41 16.20 4.61
N GLY A 98 -4.45 15.67 5.36
CA GLY A 98 -3.81 16.38 6.46
C GLY A 98 -2.48 16.98 6.00
N VAL A 99 -2.19 18.21 6.43
CA VAL A 99 -0.90 18.88 6.15
C VAL A 99 -0.23 19.26 7.47
N SER A 100 1.08 18.99 7.55
CA SER A 100 1.95 19.30 8.67
C SER A 100 3.08 20.24 8.21
N ALA A 101 3.27 21.32 8.99
CA ALA A 101 4.39 22.27 8.81
C ALA A 101 5.54 22.03 9.80
N ASP A 102 5.39 21.08 10.74
CA ASP A 102 6.31 20.82 11.86
C ASP A 102 6.95 19.43 11.82
N GLY A 103 7.01 18.85 10.61
CA GLY A 103 7.63 17.55 10.40
C GLY A 103 6.79 16.37 10.88
N GLY A 104 5.46 16.48 10.89
CA GLY A 104 4.53 15.41 11.26
C GLY A 104 4.15 15.37 12.74
N ARG A 105 4.46 16.42 13.52
CA ARG A 105 4.09 16.50 14.94
C ARG A 105 2.66 16.95 15.16
N SER A 106 2.15 17.79 14.25
CA SER A 106 0.75 18.19 14.22
C SER A 106 0.20 18.26 12.80
N TRP A 107 -1.12 18.16 12.64
CA TRP A 107 -1.78 18.07 11.36
C TRP A 107 -3.01 18.97 11.28
N LYS A 108 -3.20 19.62 10.13
CA LYS A 108 -4.39 20.39 9.80
C LYS A 108 -5.07 19.76 8.58
N LEU A 109 -6.34 19.46 8.69
CA LEU A 109 -7.14 18.98 7.55
C LEU A 109 -7.39 20.13 6.56
N VAL A 110 -7.14 19.85 5.29
CA VAL A 110 -7.33 20.79 4.18
C VAL A 110 -7.94 20.06 2.99
N PRO A 111 -8.68 20.72 2.10
CA PRO A 111 -9.01 20.18 0.80
C PRO A 111 -7.75 19.87 0.00
N SER A 112 -7.76 18.80 -0.78
CA SER A 112 -6.65 18.45 -1.68
C SER A 112 -6.49 19.49 -2.77
N SER A 113 -5.51 20.39 -2.65
CA SER A 113 -5.20 21.42 -3.66
C SER A 113 -3.77 21.31 -4.18
N ASP A 114 -2.81 21.07 -3.28
CA ASP A 114 -1.39 21.05 -3.62
C ASP A 114 -0.96 19.66 -4.05
N ARG A 115 -0.24 19.55 -5.17
CA ARG A 115 0.34 18.28 -5.59
C ARG A 115 1.63 17.99 -4.79
N PRO A 116 1.94 16.70 -4.58
CA PRO A 116 3.23 16.29 -4.03
C PRO A 116 4.40 16.79 -4.86
N GLU A 117 5.59 16.80 -4.25
CA GLU A 117 6.81 17.19 -4.97
C GLU A 117 7.18 16.26 -6.13
N GLY A 118 6.71 14.99 -6.10
CA GLY A 118 7.01 14.00 -7.12
C GLY A 118 8.47 13.55 -7.18
N LEU A 119 8.78 12.66 -8.12
CA LEU A 119 10.13 12.18 -8.39
C LEU A 119 10.93 13.27 -9.11
N LEU A 120 12.02 13.74 -8.50
CA LEU A 120 12.97 14.66 -9.16
C LEU A 120 13.79 13.90 -10.19
N LEU A 121 13.80 14.38 -11.42
CA LEU A 121 14.53 13.80 -12.55
C LEU A 121 15.88 14.50 -12.78
N PRO A 122 16.85 13.85 -13.46
CA PRO A 122 18.16 14.42 -13.72
C PRO A 122 18.16 15.74 -14.53
N ASN A 123 17.12 15.96 -15.34
CA ASN A 123 16.94 17.20 -16.10
C ASN A 123 16.29 18.34 -15.29
N GLY A 124 16.01 18.10 -14.01
CA GLY A 124 15.36 19.05 -13.11
C GLY A 124 13.83 19.04 -13.13
N ASP A 125 13.19 18.30 -14.05
CA ASP A 125 11.74 18.10 -14.03
C ASP A 125 11.33 17.26 -12.80
N ARG A 126 10.05 17.36 -12.43
CA ARG A 126 9.46 16.47 -11.45
C ARG A 126 8.30 15.69 -12.08
N LEU A 127 8.14 14.43 -11.67
CA LEU A 127 7.19 13.49 -12.25
C LEU A 127 6.30 12.87 -11.18
N LEU A 128 5.00 12.83 -11.44
CA LEU A 128 4.01 12.08 -10.68
C LEU A 128 3.34 11.06 -11.60
N ALA A 129 3.30 9.78 -11.20
CA ALA A 129 2.58 8.73 -11.88
C ALA A 129 2.00 7.74 -10.85
N GLY A 130 0.97 7.00 -11.22
CA GLY A 130 0.37 5.99 -10.36
C GLY A 130 -0.34 6.53 -9.11
N ARG A 131 -0.82 7.76 -9.16
CA ARG A 131 -1.42 8.45 -8.02
C ARG A 131 -2.86 8.88 -8.30
N PRO A 132 -3.73 8.96 -7.27
CA PRO A 132 -5.11 9.38 -7.46
C PRO A 132 -5.27 10.77 -8.08
N ASP A 133 -4.38 11.70 -7.74
CA ASP A 133 -4.40 13.08 -8.22
C ASP A 133 -3.98 13.28 -9.70
N VAL A 134 -3.41 12.23 -10.31
CA VAL A 134 -3.09 12.20 -11.75
C VAL A 134 -3.86 11.10 -12.50
N THR A 135 -4.63 10.29 -11.77
CA THR A 135 -5.49 9.26 -12.37
C THR A 135 -6.76 9.90 -12.89
N PRO A 136 -7.08 9.74 -14.20
CA PRO A 136 -8.34 10.25 -14.73
C PRO A 136 -9.54 9.51 -14.11
N PRO A 137 -10.73 10.15 -14.07
CA PRO A 137 -11.96 9.47 -13.68
C PRO A 137 -12.21 8.21 -14.50
N ALA A 138 -12.81 7.20 -13.86
CA ALA A 138 -13.24 6.00 -14.58
C ALA A 138 -14.30 6.34 -15.62
N ILE A 139 -14.24 5.70 -16.79
CA ILE A 139 -15.13 5.95 -17.91
C ILE A 139 -16.19 4.85 -17.94
N PRO A 140 -17.51 5.18 -18.04
CA PRO A 140 -18.54 4.17 -18.22
C PRO A 140 -18.27 3.34 -19.48
N VAL A 141 -18.38 2.01 -19.37
CA VAL A 141 -18.14 1.10 -20.52
C VAL A 141 -19.11 1.38 -21.66
N ALA A 142 -20.34 1.77 -21.33
CA ALA A 142 -21.36 2.13 -22.33
C ALA A 142 -20.96 3.32 -23.25
N ASP A 143 -20.06 4.17 -22.78
CA ASP A 143 -19.58 5.34 -23.53
C ASP A 143 -18.37 5.02 -24.43
N LEU A 144 -17.94 3.74 -24.45
CA LEU A 144 -16.72 3.31 -25.12
C LEU A 144 -17.02 2.31 -26.24
N ARG A 145 -16.29 2.44 -27.35
CA ARG A 145 -16.18 1.38 -28.37
C ARG A 145 -14.97 0.54 -28.02
N LEU A 146 -15.18 -0.51 -27.23
CA LEU A 146 -14.11 -1.43 -26.84
C LEU A 146 -13.84 -2.49 -27.92
N PRO A 147 -12.58 -2.95 -28.07
CA PRO A 147 -12.25 -4.07 -28.93
C PRO A 147 -12.80 -5.39 -28.34
N GLU A 148 -12.57 -6.49 -29.03
CA GLU A 148 -12.80 -7.82 -28.47
C GLU A 148 -11.97 -8.02 -27.20
N ALA A 149 -12.60 -8.60 -26.17
CA ALA A 149 -11.95 -8.89 -24.91
C ALA A 149 -10.94 -10.04 -25.07
N VAL A 150 -9.77 -9.90 -24.47
CA VAL A 150 -8.78 -10.99 -24.37
C VAL A 150 -9.32 -12.12 -23.47
N GLY A 151 -10.11 -11.79 -22.45
CA GLY A 151 -10.76 -12.73 -21.56
C GLY A 151 -11.38 -12.05 -20.34
N THR A 152 -12.02 -12.86 -19.50
CA THR A 152 -12.66 -12.40 -18.26
C THR A 152 -12.27 -13.31 -17.10
N ILE A 153 -11.96 -12.70 -15.96
CA ILE A 153 -11.76 -13.39 -14.68
C ILE A 153 -12.83 -12.93 -13.71
N ILE A 154 -13.46 -13.87 -13.03
CA ILE A 154 -14.37 -13.56 -11.93
C ILE A 154 -13.55 -13.45 -10.66
N GLY A 155 -13.37 -12.23 -10.15
CA GLY A 155 -12.75 -12.00 -8.85
C GLY A 155 -13.63 -12.52 -7.71
N THR A 156 -13.02 -13.07 -6.68
CA THR A 156 -13.75 -13.60 -5.50
C THR A 156 -14.43 -12.48 -4.72
N TYR A 157 -13.79 -11.29 -4.71
CA TYR A 157 -14.34 -10.10 -4.09
C TYR A 157 -15.60 -9.62 -4.83
N GLY A 158 -16.73 -9.74 -4.16
CA GLY A 158 -18.02 -9.36 -4.72
C GLY A 158 -18.43 -10.13 -5.98
N ARG A 159 -17.71 -11.19 -6.35
CA ARG A 159 -17.89 -11.95 -7.61
C ARG A 159 -17.96 -11.05 -8.84
N LEU A 160 -17.18 -9.98 -8.84
CA LEU A 160 -17.16 -9.01 -9.92
C LEU A 160 -16.33 -9.53 -11.09
N PRO A 161 -16.83 -9.43 -12.32
CA PRO A 161 -16.04 -9.75 -13.50
C PRO A 161 -15.00 -8.64 -13.76
N TYR A 162 -13.77 -9.08 -14.02
CA TYR A 162 -12.69 -8.27 -14.61
C TYR A 162 -12.58 -8.69 -16.06
N THR A 163 -12.92 -7.81 -16.98
CA THR A 163 -12.80 -8.07 -18.42
C THR A 163 -11.58 -7.35 -18.96
N PHE A 164 -10.69 -8.09 -19.61
CA PHE A 164 -9.39 -7.62 -20.04
C PHE A 164 -9.35 -7.35 -21.54
N TYR A 165 -8.59 -6.32 -21.90
CA TYR A 165 -8.40 -5.88 -23.28
C TYR A 165 -6.91 -5.66 -23.54
N SER A 166 -6.46 -5.95 -24.79
CA SER A 166 -5.13 -5.55 -25.22
C SER A 166 -5.03 -4.02 -25.20
N HIS A 167 -4.02 -3.48 -24.52
CA HIS A 167 -3.79 -2.04 -24.41
C HIS A 167 -3.69 -1.38 -25.78
N ASP A 168 -2.99 -1.99 -26.75
CA ASP A 168 -2.74 -1.40 -28.06
C ASP A 168 -4.00 -1.36 -28.94
N ALA A 169 -4.98 -2.22 -28.66
CA ALA A 169 -6.25 -2.25 -29.38
C ALA A 169 -7.29 -1.25 -28.80
N LEU A 170 -7.05 -0.69 -27.63
CA LEU A 170 -7.98 0.23 -26.98
C LEU A 170 -8.10 1.56 -27.74
N PRO A 171 -9.24 2.28 -27.62
CA PRO A 171 -9.34 3.66 -28.04
C PRO A 171 -8.26 4.55 -27.39
N GLU A 172 -7.85 5.59 -28.14
CA GLU A 172 -6.75 6.49 -27.71
C GLU A 172 -6.90 7.00 -26.26
N PRO A 173 -8.08 7.44 -25.78
CA PRO A 173 -8.24 7.95 -24.42
C PRO A 173 -7.92 6.93 -23.32
N LEU A 174 -7.89 5.63 -23.61
CA LEU A 174 -7.59 4.56 -22.66
C LEU A 174 -6.15 4.06 -22.74
N ARG A 175 -5.37 4.51 -23.75
CA ARG A 175 -3.97 4.09 -23.91
C ARG A 175 -3.00 4.98 -23.15
N GLY A 176 -1.76 4.53 -22.98
CA GLY A 176 -0.67 5.27 -22.38
C GLY A 176 -0.67 5.27 -20.85
N VAL A 177 0.25 6.06 -20.28
CA VAL A 177 0.46 6.20 -18.84
C VAL A 177 0.02 7.61 -18.43
N PRO A 178 -1.02 7.75 -17.60
CA PRO A 178 -1.38 9.06 -17.07
C PRO A 178 -0.33 9.51 -16.07
N LEU A 179 0.16 10.73 -16.22
CA LEU A 179 1.15 11.32 -15.33
C LEU A 179 1.00 12.84 -15.28
N ALA A 180 1.66 13.46 -14.32
CA ALA A 180 1.82 14.91 -14.30
C ALA A 180 3.30 15.25 -14.22
N ARG A 181 3.67 16.30 -14.92
CA ARG A 181 5.03 16.85 -14.99
C ARG A 181 5.06 18.28 -14.50
N LEU A 182 6.04 18.60 -13.68
CA LEU A 182 6.46 19.94 -13.37
C LEU A 182 7.82 20.17 -14.05
N ALA A 183 7.84 20.98 -15.10
CA ALA A 183 9.07 21.29 -15.81
C ALA A 183 10.04 22.09 -14.90
N ALA A 184 11.34 21.89 -15.08
CA ALA A 184 12.37 22.62 -14.35
C ALA A 184 12.14 24.14 -14.43
N GLY A 185 12.11 24.81 -13.27
CA GLY A 185 11.84 26.26 -13.18
C GLY A 185 10.37 26.66 -13.33
N SER A 186 9.46 25.75 -13.66
CA SER A 186 8.00 26.00 -13.69
C SER A 186 7.41 25.95 -12.27
N ARG A 187 6.22 26.55 -12.14
CA ARG A 187 5.34 26.40 -10.96
C ARG A 187 4.05 25.67 -11.27
N GLU A 188 3.84 25.32 -12.53
CA GLU A 188 2.61 24.71 -13.01
C GLU A 188 2.83 23.25 -13.38
N TRP A 189 2.01 22.37 -12.80
CA TRP A 189 1.95 20.95 -13.13
C TRP A 189 1.10 20.75 -14.38
N VAL A 190 1.67 20.13 -15.39
CA VAL A 190 0.95 19.74 -16.60
C VAL A 190 0.62 18.27 -16.54
N THR A 191 -0.67 17.92 -16.69
CA THR A 191 -1.11 16.54 -16.84
C THR A 191 -0.88 16.09 -18.26
N GLU A 192 -0.19 14.98 -18.45
CA GLU A 192 0.15 14.42 -19.75
C GLU A 192 -0.09 12.91 -19.78
N ARG A 193 -0.04 12.34 -20.96
CA ARG A 193 -0.15 10.90 -21.17
C ARG A 193 1.08 10.42 -21.93
N ALA A 194 1.92 9.65 -21.22
CA ALA A 194 3.12 9.09 -21.81
C ALA A 194 2.80 7.88 -22.69
N GLN A 195 3.62 7.65 -23.70
CA GLN A 195 3.50 6.48 -24.55
C GLN A 195 3.90 5.21 -23.80
N LEU A 196 3.12 4.13 -23.95
CA LEU A 196 3.44 2.83 -23.41
C LEU A 196 3.71 1.85 -24.56
N LEU A 197 4.91 1.32 -24.63
CA LEU A 197 5.38 0.35 -25.63
C LEU A 197 5.57 -1.01 -24.97
N ASP A 198 4.45 -1.68 -24.72
CA ASP A 198 4.37 -3.04 -24.21
C ASP A 198 3.19 -3.75 -24.88
N PRO A 199 3.41 -4.49 -25.98
CA PRO A 199 2.34 -5.12 -26.74
C PRO A 199 1.60 -6.21 -25.97
N GLY A 200 2.17 -6.69 -24.86
CA GLY A 200 1.51 -7.64 -23.95
C GLY A 200 0.76 -6.98 -22.79
N PHE A 201 0.76 -5.65 -22.70
CA PHE A 201 0.09 -4.96 -21.60
C PHE A 201 -1.43 -5.05 -21.76
N GLN A 202 -2.12 -5.32 -20.66
CA GLN A 202 -3.57 -5.39 -20.62
C GLN A 202 -4.14 -4.29 -19.75
N ARG A 203 -5.34 -3.87 -20.09
CA ARG A 203 -6.19 -3.00 -19.28
C ARG A 203 -7.50 -3.75 -19.00
N TYR A 204 -8.21 -3.36 -17.97
CA TYR A 204 -9.44 -4.05 -17.57
C TYR A 204 -10.62 -3.10 -17.37
N SER A 205 -11.82 -3.64 -17.52
CA SER A 205 -13.05 -3.03 -17.04
C SER A 205 -13.61 -3.81 -15.86
N ILE A 206 -14.26 -3.11 -14.93
CA ILE A 206 -14.91 -3.67 -13.74
C ILE A 206 -16.06 -2.75 -13.29
N GLN A 207 -17.13 -3.30 -12.73
CA GLN A 207 -18.27 -2.52 -12.23
C GLN A 207 -18.85 -1.58 -13.31
N GLU A 208 -18.90 -2.03 -14.55
CA GLU A 208 -19.41 -1.26 -15.71
C GLU A 208 -18.63 0.03 -15.99
N VAL A 209 -17.41 0.14 -15.48
CA VAL A 209 -16.49 1.26 -15.75
C VAL A 209 -15.12 0.78 -16.20
N PHE A 210 -14.38 1.66 -16.85
CA PHE A 210 -13.01 1.42 -17.29
C PHE A 210 -12.06 2.35 -16.52
N PRO A 211 -11.33 1.86 -15.49
CA PRO A 211 -10.36 2.67 -14.77
C PRO A 211 -9.04 2.74 -15.55
N VAL A 212 -8.53 3.95 -15.76
CA VAL A 212 -7.22 4.16 -16.39
C VAL A 212 -6.19 4.41 -15.30
N VAL A 213 -5.68 3.34 -14.70
CA VAL A 213 -4.76 3.40 -13.57
C VAL A 213 -3.37 2.86 -13.93
N TRP A 214 -2.36 3.33 -13.17
CA TRP A 214 -0.98 2.88 -13.23
C TRP A 214 -0.50 2.58 -11.81
N TRP A 215 -0.57 1.31 -11.40
CA TRP A 215 -0.26 0.90 -10.04
C TRP A 215 1.17 0.42 -9.90
N GLY A 216 1.97 1.11 -9.06
CA GLY A 216 3.33 0.71 -8.73
C GLY A 216 4.23 1.87 -8.34
N ASP A 217 5.46 1.54 -7.97
CA ASP A 217 6.45 2.51 -7.53
C ASP A 217 7.40 2.89 -8.68
N LEU A 218 7.87 4.15 -8.66
CA LEU A 218 8.91 4.65 -9.55
C LEU A 218 10.26 4.61 -8.83
N ASN A 219 11.28 4.12 -9.52
CA ASN A 219 12.66 4.11 -9.04
C ASN A 219 13.55 4.82 -10.04
N LEU A 220 14.34 5.80 -9.59
CA LEU A 220 15.37 6.44 -10.42
C LEU A 220 16.63 5.59 -10.37
N ALA A 221 17.05 5.07 -11.52
CA ALA A 221 18.26 4.28 -11.65
C ALA A 221 19.51 5.16 -11.74
N PRO A 222 20.73 4.64 -11.42
CA PRO A 222 21.97 5.41 -11.48
C PRO A 222 22.32 5.96 -12.86
N ASP A 223 21.80 5.34 -13.92
CA ASP A 223 21.98 5.81 -15.31
C ASP A 223 20.98 6.91 -15.72
N GLY A 224 20.16 7.40 -14.78
CA GLY A 224 19.14 8.41 -15.00
C GLY A 224 17.84 7.89 -15.60
N SER A 225 17.73 6.59 -15.89
CA SER A 225 16.47 6.00 -16.34
C SER A 225 15.49 5.83 -15.19
N ILE A 226 14.21 5.80 -15.50
CA ILE A 226 13.14 5.57 -14.53
C ILE A 226 12.63 4.15 -14.71
N LEU A 227 12.57 3.40 -13.62
CA LEU A 227 11.99 2.05 -13.57
C LEU A 227 10.64 2.11 -12.86
N ALA A 228 9.61 1.52 -13.46
CA ALA A 228 8.28 1.39 -12.89
C ALA A 228 7.93 -0.08 -12.74
N VAL A 229 7.87 -0.57 -11.50
CA VAL A 229 7.41 -1.92 -11.19
C VAL A 229 5.94 -1.85 -10.89
N VAL A 230 5.11 -2.36 -11.80
CA VAL A 230 3.66 -2.18 -11.79
C VAL A 230 2.91 -3.49 -12.02
N TYR A 231 1.65 -3.55 -11.58
CA TYR A 231 0.78 -4.68 -11.90
C TYR A 231 -0.37 -4.23 -12.82
N PRO A 232 -0.43 -4.81 -14.02
CA PRO A 232 -1.48 -4.45 -14.99
C PRO A 232 -2.85 -5.02 -14.63
N ARG A 233 -2.93 -5.93 -13.65
CA ARG A 233 -4.05 -6.87 -13.49
C ARG A 233 -4.30 -7.62 -14.79
N SER A 234 -3.28 -8.33 -15.25
CA SER A 234 -3.38 -9.18 -16.45
C SER A 234 -4.03 -10.53 -16.11
N ILE A 235 -4.50 -11.24 -17.14
CA ILE A 235 -4.97 -12.63 -16.99
C ILE A 235 -3.85 -13.54 -16.48
N ALA A 236 -2.59 -13.25 -16.83
CA ALA A 236 -1.44 -14.01 -16.35
C ALA A 236 -1.12 -13.77 -14.87
N GLY A 237 -1.65 -12.71 -14.25
CA GLY A 237 -1.39 -12.37 -12.86
C GLY A 237 0.06 -11.96 -12.59
N ASP A 238 0.78 -11.50 -13.59
CA ASP A 238 2.18 -11.08 -13.52
C ASP A 238 2.33 -9.63 -13.04
N VAL A 239 3.53 -9.30 -12.58
CA VAL A 239 4.02 -7.94 -12.36
C VAL A 239 5.03 -7.62 -13.43
N VAL A 240 5.00 -6.40 -13.95
CA VAL A 240 5.87 -5.95 -15.03
C VAL A 240 6.78 -4.82 -14.57
N CYS A 241 7.99 -4.77 -15.11
CA CYS A 241 8.90 -3.66 -14.99
C CYS A 241 8.96 -2.91 -16.32
N HIS A 242 8.59 -1.65 -16.32
CA HIS A 242 8.79 -0.75 -17.45
C HIS A 242 9.96 0.18 -17.18
N ARG A 243 10.63 0.58 -18.25
CA ARG A 243 11.75 1.54 -18.21
C ARG A 243 11.48 2.72 -19.12
N SER A 244 11.83 3.90 -18.65
CA SER A 244 11.89 5.12 -19.44
C SER A 244 13.30 5.69 -19.41
N THR A 245 13.85 6.05 -20.59
CA THR A 245 15.16 6.70 -20.76
C THR A 245 15.02 8.15 -21.27
N ASP A 246 13.80 8.65 -21.37
CA ASP A 246 13.45 9.96 -21.90
C ASP A 246 12.61 10.78 -20.90
N PHE A 247 12.94 10.60 -19.60
CA PHE A 247 12.31 11.32 -18.49
C PHE A 247 10.79 11.06 -18.36
N GLY A 248 10.38 9.82 -18.64
CA GLY A 248 8.99 9.38 -18.46
C GLY A 248 8.05 9.69 -19.62
N ARG A 249 8.55 10.11 -20.79
CA ARG A 249 7.71 10.35 -21.98
C ARG A 249 7.32 9.07 -22.71
N THR A 250 8.24 8.09 -22.71
CA THR A 250 8.01 6.76 -23.28
C THR A 250 8.38 5.68 -22.28
N TRP A 251 7.51 4.71 -22.11
CA TRP A 251 7.71 3.56 -21.26
C TRP A 251 7.78 2.28 -22.10
N ARG A 252 8.82 1.49 -21.90
CA ARG A 252 9.03 0.21 -22.61
C ARG A 252 9.05 -0.92 -21.61
N LEU A 253 8.51 -2.07 -22.01
CA LEU A 253 8.68 -3.30 -21.23
C LEU A 253 10.16 -3.60 -21.07
N GLN A 254 10.61 -3.73 -19.81
CA GLN A 254 11.96 -4.12 -19.44
C GLN A 254 12.03 -5.60 -19.07
N GLY A 255 11.07 -6.09 -18.27
CA GLY A 255 10.96 -7.48 -17.87
C GLY A 255 9.69 -7.77 -17.07
N ARG A 256 9.50 -9.05 -16.74
CA ARG A 256 8.30 -9.55 -16.05
C ARG A 256 8.67 -10.42 -14.86
N ILE A 257 7.87 -10.34 -13.79
CA ILE A 257 7.86 -11.29 -12.69
C ILE A 257 6.62 -12.17 -12.88
N ALA A 258 6.83 -13.38 -13.37
CA ALA A 258 5.75 -14.33 -13.61
C ALA A 258 5.08 -14.72 -12.28
N TYR A 259 3.77 -14.99 -12.32
CA TYR A 259 3.05 -15.54 -11.17
C TYR A 259 3.42 -17.02 -11.02
N GLU A 260 4.38 -17.29 -10.18
CA GLU A 260 4.86 -18.63 -9.85
C GLU A 260 4.79 -18.82 -8.31
N PRO A 261 3.59 -19.06 -7.75
CA PRO A 261 3.42 -19.16 -6.29
C PRO A 261 4.03 -20.47 -5.76
N ASP A 262 4.45 -20.41 -4.49
CA ASP A 262 4.87 -21.60 -3.75
C ASP A 262 3.66 -22.32 -3.16
N ALA A 263 3.24 -23.43 -3.74
CA ALA A 263 2.09 -24.20 -3.28
C ALA A 263 2.27 -24.80 -1.87
N ARG A 264 3.50 -24.88 -1.33
CA ARG A 264 3.73 -25.31 0.05
C ARG A 264 3.44 -24.18 1.04
N ALA A 265 3.79 -22.95 0.67
CA ALA A 265 3.54 -21.77 1.49
C ALA A 265 2.11 -21.25 1.36
N ASP A 266 1.48 -21.42 0.18
CA ASP A 266 0.10 -21.06 -0.09
C ASP A 266 -0.65 -22.25 -0.76
N PRO A 267 -1.24 -23.16 0.03
CA PRO A 267 -2.06 -24.22 -0.52
C PRO A 267 -3.26 -23.74 -1.35
N GLN A 268 -3.65 -22.47 -1.21
CA GLN A 268 -4.73 -21.85 -1.96
C GLN A 268 -4.22 -21.04 -3.17
N ALA A 269 -2.95 -21.19 -3.55
CA ALA A 269 -2.33 -20.43 -4.64
C ALA A 269 -3.12 -20.47 -5.95
N ALA A 270 -3.71 -21.63 -6.28
CA ALA A 270 -4.54 -21.80 -7.49
C ALA A 270 -5.84 -20.95 -7.45
N ALA A 271 -6.32 -20.57 -6.27
CA ALA A 271 -7.49 -19.72 -6.10
C ALA A 271 -7.17 -18.22 -6.14
N ARG A 272 -5.89 -17.84 -6.21
CA ARG A 272 -5.44 -16.43 -6.31
C ARG A 272 -5.58 -15.92 -7.75
N THR A 273 -6.80 -15.77 -8.21
CA THR A 273 -7.13 -15.49 -9.62
C THR A 273 -6.54 -14.18 -10.18
N GLN A 274 -6.11 -13.27 -9.32
CA GLN A 274 -5.45 -12.02 -9.74
C GLN A 274 -3.91 -12.10 -9.67
N GLY A 275 -3.36 -13.22 -9.19
CA GLY A 275 -1.92 -13.45 -9.12
C GLY A 275 -1.18 -12.46 -8.22
N PHE A 276 -0.04 -11.96 -8.69
CA PHE A 276 0.72 -10.91 -8.01
C PHE A 276 0.11 -9.54 -8.27
N THR A 277 -0.04 -8.77 -7.18
CA THR A 277 -0.60 -7.42 -7.21
C THR A 277 0.16 -6.50 -6.27
N GLU A 278 -0.12 -5.21 -6.35
CA GLU A 278 0.34 -4.16 -5.41
C GLU A 278 1.84 -4.27 -5.07
N PRO A 279 2.73 -4.32 -6.09
CA PRO A 279 4.15 -4.43 -5.81
C PRO A 279 4.68 -3.19 -5.08
N GLY A 280 5.51 -3.41 -4.04
CA GLY A 280 6.41 -2.41 -3.52
C GLY A 280 7.80 -2.67 -4.08
N SER A 281 8.51 -1.64 -4.55
CA SER A 281 9.85 -1.81 -5.13
C SER A 281 10.83 -0.75 -4.67
N VAL A 282 12.11 -1.13 -4.58
CA VAL A 282 13.19 -0.22 -4.20
C VAL A 282 14.51 -0.61 -4.85
N LEU A 283 15.28 0.39 -5.26
CA LEU A 283 16.66 0.19 -5.70
C LEU A 283 17.57 0.06 -4.46
N LEU A 284 18.31 -1.05 -4.40
CA LEU A 284 19.23 -1.37 -3.31
C LEU A 284 20.59 -0.68 -3.48
N GLY A 285 21.40 -0.70 -2.42
CA GLY A 285 22.73 -0.10 -2.43
C GLY A 285 23.74 -0.75 -3.37
N ASP A 286 23.52 -2.01 -3.74
CA ASP A 286 24.31 -2.76 -4.72
C ASP A 286 23.86 -2.53 -6.17
N GLY A 287 22.87 -1.69 -6.40
CA GLY A 287 22.30 -1.40 -7.71
C GLY A 287 21.23 -2.41 -8.18
N SER A 288 20.97 -3.46 -7.43
CA SER A 288 19.88 -4.39 -7.74
C SER A 288 18.52 -3.80 -7.37
N LEU A 289 17.44 -4.29 -8.01
CA LEU A 289 16.07 -3.91 -7.71
C LEU A 289 15.41 -5.02 -6.89
N LEU A 290 14.80 -4.67 -5.76
CA LEU A 290 13.98 -5.56 -4.95
C LEU A 290 12.52 -5.22 -5.18
N ALA A 291 11.69 -6.23 -5.46
CA ALA A 291 10.24 -6.13 -5.50
C ALA A 291 9.61 -7.05 -4.45
N LEU A 292 8.67 -6.52 -3.67
CA LEU A 292 7.77 -7.27 -2.79
C LEU A 292 6.39 -7.32 -3.44
N LEU A 293 5.76 -8.49 -3.41
CA LEU A 293 4.57 -8.82 -4.19
C LEU A 293 3.48 -9.33 -3.25
N ARG A 294 2.29 -8.74 -3.32
CA ARG A 294 1.09 -9.31 -2.71
C ARG A 294 0.53 -10.40 -3.60
N THR A 295 -0.05 -11.46 -2.99
CA THR A 295 -0.91 -12.41 -3.69
C THR A 295 -2.37 -12.18 -3.32
N THR A 296 -3.28 -12.27 -4.29
CA THR A 296 -4.70 -12.06 -4.01
C THR A 296 -5.62 -12.69 -5.05
N ASP A 297 -6.80 -13.07 -4.58
CA ASP A 297 -7.99 -13.34 -5.37
C ASP A 297 -8.99 -12.16 -5.32
N GLY A 298 -8.60 -11.04 -4.67
CA GLY A 298 -9.43 -9.87 -4.41
C GLY A 298 -9.94 -9.77 -2.98
N LEU A 299 -9.96 -10.84 -2.18
CA LEU A 299 -10.55 -10.83 -0.83
C LEU A 299 -9.53 -10.82 0.29
N GLY A 300 -8.55 -11.62 0.17
CA GLY A 300 -7.89 -12.05 1.36
C GLY A 300 -6.49 -11.55 1.53
N VAL A 301 -5.84 -12.29 2.37
CA VAL A 301 -4.41 -12.26 2.60
C VAL A 301 -3.84 -13.56 2.07
N GLY A 302 -2.74 -13.42 1.35
CA GLY A 302 -1.87 -14.52 0.97
C GLY A 302 -0.46 -14.18 1.35
N PRO A 303 0.51 -15.07 1.12
CA PRO A 303 1.91 -14.79 1.36
C PRO A 303 2.39 -13.56 0.59
N LEU A 304 3.32 -12.80 1.19
CA LEU A 304 4.13 -11.83 0.48
C LEU A 304 5.35 -12.53 -0.12
N TYR A 305 5.62 -12.23 -1.37
CA TYR A 305 6.77 -12.75 -2.11
C TYR A 305 7.79 -11.64 -2.36
N ALA A 306 9.05 -12.02 -2.51
CA ALA A 306 10.10 -11.16 -3.01
C ALA A 306 10.67 -11.71 -4.32
N SER A 307 11.01 -10.82 -5.23
CA SER A 307 11.83 -11.10 -6.41
C SER A 307 12.88 -10.02 -6.56
N ARG A 308 14.05 -10.38 -7.14
CA ARG A 308 15.19 -9.49 -7.33
C ARG A 308 15.61 -9.44 -8.77
N SER A 309 16.03 -8.26 -9.20
CA SER A 309 16.65 -8.06 -10.49
C SER A 309 18.04 -7.47 -10.32
N PRO A 310 19.10 -8.13 -10.84
CA PRO A 310 20.46 -7.59 -10.79
C PRO A 310 20.74 -6.60 -11.92
N ASP A 311 19.84 -6.43 -12.88
CA ASP A 311 20.05 -5.79 -14.17
C ASP A 311 18.97 -4.78 -14.54
N LEU A 312 18.52 -4.01 -13.52
CA LEU A 312 17.54 -2.93 -13.65
C LEU A 312 16.20 -3.40 -14.24
N GLY A 313 15.72 -4.57 -13.79
CA GLY A 313 14.40 -5.08 -14.14
C GLY A 313 14.31 -5.89 -15.42
N LYS A 314 15.44 -6.25 -16.07
CA LYS A 314 15.42 -7.11 -17.28
C LYS A 314 15.12 -8.55 -16.91
N THR A 315 15.87 -9.08 -15.95
CA THR A 315 15.67 -10.44 -15.44
C THR A 315 15.32 -10.41 -13.97
N TRP A 316 14.55 -11.40 -13.52
CA TRP A 316 14.06 -11.48 -12.15
C TRP A 316 14.28 -12.87 -11.59
N SER A 317 14.65 -12.94 -10.33
CA SER A 317 14.73 -14.21 -9.61
C SER A 317 13.34 -14.84 -9.49
N LYS A 318 13.28 -16.16 -9.37
CA LYS A 318 12.05 -16.83 -8.98
C LYS A 318 11.51 -16.22 -7.69
N PRO A 319 10.20 -15.87 -7.61
CA PRO A 319 9.61 -15.32 -6.40
C PRO A 319 9.74 -16.28 -5.22
N SER A 320 10.10 -15.75 -4.06
CA SER A 320 10.22 -16.50 -2.80
C SER A 320 9.42 -15.83 -1.70
N VAL A 321 8.86 -16.63 -0.79
CA VAL A 321 8.03 -16.13 0.32
C VAL A 321 8.89 -15.37 1.34
N VAL A 322 8.45 -14.17 1.70
CA VAL A 322 9.06 -13.32 2.73
C VAL A 322 8.23 -13.31 4.01
N ASN A 323 6.91 -13.34 3.87
CA ASN A 323 5.98 -13.35 4.99
C ASN A 323 4.76 -14.21 4.65
N ALA A 324 4.23 -14.90 5.68
CA ALA A 324 3.11 -15.83 5.50
C ALA A 324 1.80 -15.14 5.10
N SER A 325 1.67 -13.84 5.34
CA SER A 325 0.49 -13.05 4.98
C SER A 325 0.87 -11.59 4.77
N GLY A 326 0.10 -10.86 3.98
CA GLY A 326 0.25 -9.42 3.90
C GLY A 326 -0.44 -8.81 2.69
N VAL A 327 -0.63 -7.50 2.76
CA VAL A 327 -1.15 -6.69 1.66
C VAL A 327 -0.35 -5.41 1.53
N MET A 328 -0.33 -4.84 0.33
CA MET A 328 0.24 -3.54 0.01
C MET A 328 1.64 -3.33 0.63
N PRO A 329 2.62 -4.21 0.35
CA PRO A 329 3.96 -4.02 0.86
C PRO A 329 4.53 -2.70 0.36
N ARG A 330 5.15 -1.92 1.28
CA ARG A 330 5.89 -0.72 0.95
C ARG A 330 7.32 -0.87 1.37
N LEU A 331 8.22 -0.44 0.53
CA LEU A 331 9.65 -0.47 0.76
C LEU A 331 10.21 0.95 0.83
N LEU A 332 11.10 1.18 1.78
CA LEU A 332 11.88 2.42 1.89
C LEU A 332 13.33 2.06 2.22
N ARG A 333 14.26 2.59 1.46
CA ARG A 333 15.68 2.57 1.80
C ARG A 333 16.03 3.89 2.47
N LEU A 334 16.50 3.83 3.71
CA LEU A 334 17.00 4.99 4.45
C LEU A 334 18.41 5.38 3.97
N GLY A 335 18.81 6.63 4.23
CA GLY A 335 20.15 7.12 3.89
C GLY A 335 21.28 6.36 4.59
N ASN A 336 21.03 5.86 5.80
CA ASN A 336 21.94 4.99 6.54
C ASN A 336 22.01 3.54 6.02
N GLY A 337 21.29 3.22 4.94
CA GLY A 337 21.31 1.94 4.25
C GLY A 337 20.29 0.91 4.75
N VAL A 338 19.63 1.11 5.88
CA VAL A 338 18.58 0.20 6.39
C VAL A 338 17.38 0.19 5.44
N LEU A 339 16.85 -1.01 5.17
CA LEU A 339 15.57 -1.15 4.49
C LEU A 339 14.44 -1.27 5.50
N VAL A 340 13.36 -0.57 5.21
CA VAL A 340 12.10 -0.63 5.93
C VAL A 340 11.06 -1.30 5.03
N LEU A 341 10.39 -2.31 5.53
CA LEU A 341 9.22 -2.95 4.94
C LEU A 341 8.02 -2.66 5.81
N SER A 342 6.95 -2.11 5.24
CA SER A 342 5.65 -2.04 5.89
C SER A 342 4.60 -2.80 5.10
N TYR A 343 3.67 -3.42 5.78
CA TYR A 343 2.56 -4.19 5.21
C TYR A 343 1.44 -4.33 6.26
N GLY A 344 0.33 -4.90 5.86
CA GLY A 344 -0.75 -5.16 6.80
C GLY A 344 -1.52 -6.43 6.52
N ARG A 345 -2.64 -6.57 7.24
CA ARG A 345 -3.50 -7.76 7.28
C ARG A 345 -2.76 -9.03 7.71
N PRO A 346 -2.78 -9.25 9.06
CA PRO A 346 -3.59 -8.51 10.04
C PRO A 346 -2.95 -7.19 10.46
N GLY A 347 -3.78 -6.20 10.80
CA GLY A 347 -3.35 -4.91 11.32
C GLY A 347 -2.48 -4.10 10.36
N ALA A 348 -1.40 -3.52 10.89
CA ALA A 348 -0.31 -2.87 10.15
C ALA A 348 1.01 -3.16 10.88
N GLU A 349 2.05 -3.50 10.15
CA GLU A 349 3.33 -3.97 10.69
C GLU A 349 4.52 -3.36 9.95
N LEU A 350 5.66 -3.29 10.64
CA LEU A 350 6.96 -2.90 10.12
C LEU A 350 7.99 -4.00 10.35
N ARG A 351 8.90 -4.18 9.39
CA ARG A 351 10.13 -4.96 9.52
C ARG A 351 11.32 -4.19 8.99
N PHE A 352 12.49 -4.51 9.48
CA PHE A 352 13.74 -3.85 9.12
C PHE A 352 14.75 -4.89 8.62
N SER A 353 15.42 -4.57 7.51
CA SER A 353 16.62 -5.27 7.08
C SER A 353 17.79 -4.32 7.35
N PHE A 354 18.46 -4.54 8.49
CA PHE A 354 19.52 -3.66 8.98
C PHE A 354 20.79 -3.72 8.13
N ASP A 355 20.99 -4.83 7.42
CA ASP A 355 22.10 -5.02 6.48
C ASP A 355 21.80 -4.40 5.10
N GLY A 356 20.60 -3.84 4.91
CA GLY A 356 20.17 -3.20 3.67
C GLY A 356 19.99 -4.16 2.49
N THR A 357 20.11 -5.47 2.71
CA THR A 357 20.00 -6.46 1.63
C THR A 357 18.56 -6.90 1.35
N GLY A 358 17.65 -6.78 2.34
CA GLY A 358 16.29 -7.33 2.29
C GLY A 358 16.26 -8.85 2.13
N LYS A 359 17.35 -9.56 2.45
CA LYS A 359 17.39 -11.04 2.54
C LYS A 359 16.93 -11.51 3.91
N THR A 360 17.26 -10.74 4.93
CA THR A 360 16.90 -10.99 6.33
C THR A 360 16.08 -9.82 6.87
N TRP A 361 15.06 -10.12 7.63
CA TRP A 361 14.15 -9.14 8.20
C TRP A 361 14.02 -9.34 9.71
N SER A 362 13.90 -8.25 10.45
CA SER A 362 13.63 -8.28 11.89
C SER A 362 12.28 -8.94 12.20
N GLU A 363 12.04 -9.23 13.48
CA GLU A 363 10.68 -9.49 13.95
C GLU A 363 9.75 -8.28 13.65
N PRO A 364 8.45 -8.52 13.43
CA PRO A 364 7.53 -7.45 13.09
C PRO A 364 7.26 -6.51 14.27
N VAL A 365 7.33 -5.21 14.02
CA VAL A 365 6.83 -4.18 14.92
C VAL A 365 5.36 -3.93 14.59
N LYS A 366 4.47 -4.31 15.50
CA LYS A 366 3.02 -4.14 15.33
C LYS A 366 2.60 -2.70 15.64
N LEU A 367 1.87 -2.08 14.70
CA LEU A 367 1.39 -0.70 14.82
C LEU A 367 -0.05 -0.63 15.33
N VAL A 368 -0.83 -1.68 15.07
CA VAL A 368 -2.26 -1.78 15.40
C VAL A 368 -2.49 -3.01 16.26
N PRO A 369 -3.13 -2.88 17.45
CA PRO A 369 -3.55 -4.02 18.23
C PRO A 369 -4.61 -4.82 17.48
N LEU A 370 -4.51 -6.15 17.53
CA LEU A 370 -5.50 -7.02 16.92
C LEU A 370 -6.61 -7.34 17.92
N SER A 371 -7.85 -7.14 17.51
CA SER A 371 -9.04 -7.38 18.35
C SER A 371 -9.81 -8.64 17.98
N SER A 372 -9.51 -9.25 16.83
CA SER A 372 -10.19 -10.46 16.34
C SER A 372 -9.33 -11.21 15.32
N ALA A 373 -9.79 -12.41 14.93
CA ALA A 373 -9.19 -13.19 13.86
C ALA A 373 -9.51 -12.63 12.45
N ASP A 374 -10.48 -11.73 12.33
CA ASP A 374 -10.76 -11.04 11.07
C ASP A 374 -9.63 -10.07 10.76
N VAL A 375 -8.87 -10.38 9.73
CA VAL A 375 -7.66 -9.63 9.31
C VAL A 375 -7.95 -8.19 8.87
N GLN A 376 -9.21 -7.84 8.65
CA GLN A 376 -9.66 -6.52 8.22
C GLN A 376 -10.38 -5.73 9.33
N ALA A 377 -10.57 -6.34 10.51
CA ALA A 377 -11.37 -5.74 11.59
C ALA A 377 -10.74 -4.51 12.21
N ASP A 378 -9.40 -4.39 12.18
CA ASP A 378 -8.67 -3.38 12.95
C ASP A 378 -7.95 -2.34 12.07
N SER A 379 -7.70 -2.67 10.79
CA SER A 379 -7.03 -1.79 9.81
C SER A 379 -7.35 -2.23 8.38
N CYS A 380 -7.24 -1.31 7.43
CA CYS A 380 -7.19 -1.71 6.02
C CYS A 380 -5.87 -2.43 5.66
N GLY A 381 -4.86 -2.31 6.49
CA GLY A 381 -3.55 -2.89 6.28
C GLY A 381 -2.65 -2.10 5.33
N TYR A 382 -3.15 -1.05 4.71
CA TYR A 382 -2.35 -0.20 3.81
C TYR A 382 -1.62 0.85 4.62
N THR A 383 -0.36 1.07 4.23
CA THR A 383 0.54 2.01 4.87
C THR A 383 1.23 2.89 3.83
N SER A 384 1.85 3.97 4.28
CA SER A 384 2.73 4.79 3.46
C SER A 384 3.95 5.22 4.25
N LEU A 385 5.12 5.21 3.63
CA LEU A 385 6.41 5.57 4.23
C LEU A 385 6.94 6.85 3.61
N LEU A 386 7.51 7.74 4.42
CA LEU A 386 8.17 8.96 3.95
C LEU A 386 9.48 9.17 4.71
N PRO A 387 10.65 9.22 4.04
CA PRO A 387 11.91 9.51 4.70
C PRO A 387 11.96 10.98 5.17
N ILE A 388 12.52 11.19 6.37
CA ILE A 388 12.66 12.53 6.96
C ILE A 388 14.14 12.91 7.07
N THR A 389 14.96 12.01 7.62
CA THR A 389 16.41 12.10 7.70
C THR A 389 17.02 10.80 7.21
N ASP A 390 18.34 10.70 7.18
CA ASP A 390 19.04 9.48 6.78
C ASP A 390 18.68 8.27 7.64
N ASP A 391 18.24 8.48 8.87
CA ASP A 391 17.94 7.45 9.87
C ASP A 391 16.49 7.48 10.34
N SER A 392 15.66 8.40 9.87
CA SER A 392 14.26 8.51 10.35
C SER A 392 13.24 8.66 9.24
N PHE A 393 12.04 8.14 9.51
CA PHE A 393 10.91 8.19 8.58
C PHE A 393 9.58 8.36 9.32
N LEU A 394 8.56 8.78 8.58
CA LEU A 394 7.16 8.72 8.99
C LEU A 394 6.48 7.52 8.35
N ILE A 395 5.57 6.90 9.10
CA ILE A 395 4.60 5.94 8.58
C ILE A 395 3.19 6.42 8.84
N ALA A 396 2.35 6.39 7.80
CA ALA A 396 0.91 6.58 7.92
C ALA A 396 0.17 5.24 7.83
N TYR A 397 -0.84 5.05 8.67
CA TYR A 397 -1.66 3.85 8.73
C TYR A 397 -3.04 4.16 9.31
N SER A 398 -4.01 3.26 9.13
CA SER A 398 -5.34 3.37 9.75
C SER A 398 -5.47 2.42 10.94
N TRP A 399 -6.16 2.87 11.98
CA TRP A 399 -6.63 2.02 13.08
C TRP A 399 -8.13 2.23 13.27
N PHE A 400 -8.92 1.18 13.02
CA PHE A 400 -10.38 1.27 12.95
C PHE A 400 -11.07 1.33 14.31
N LYS A 401 -10.39 0.93 15.36
CA LYS A 401 -10.92 0.86 16.73
C LYS A 401 -10.11 1.70 17.70
N ARG A 402 -9.46 2.76 17.22
CA ARG A 402 -8.74 3.66 18.10
C ARG A 402 -9.75 4.37 19.04
N PRO A 403 -9.56 4.29 20.38
CA PRO A 403 -10.39 5.06 21.31
C PRO A 403 -10.23 6.56 21.05
N GLY A 404 -11.35 7.29 20.97
CA GLY A 404 -11.36 8.75 21.03
C GLY A 404 -11.26 9.24 22.47
N ASP A 405 -11.33 10.56 22.68
CA ASP A 405 -11.29 11.18 24.01
C ASP A 405 -12.50 10.80 24.87
N ASP A 406 -13.61 10.43 24.25
CA ASP A 406 -14.83 9.88 24.87
C ASP A 406 -14.76 8.36 25.11
N GLY A 407 -13.64 7.72 24.82
CA GLY A 407 -13.42 6.27 24.93
C GLY A 407 -14.09 5.42 23.84
N LEU A 408 -14.84 6.02 22.92
CA LEU A 408 -15.53 5.28 21.87
C LEU A 408 -14.60 5.00 20.68
N PRO A 409 -14.69 3.79 20.05
CA PRO A 409 -13.82 3.43 18.95
C PRO A 409 -14.16 4.19 17.67
N ARG A 410 -13.12 4.69 16.99
CA ARG A 410 -13.22 5.40 15.71
C ARG A 410 -12.20 4.91 14.70
N LYS A 411 -12.58 4.91 13.42
CA LYS A 411 -11.60 4.82 12.35
C LYS A 411 -10.73 6.06 12.38
N THR A 412 -9.43 5.88 12.57
CA THR A 412 -8.48 6.99 12.72
C THR A 412 -7.30 6.80 11.79
N LEU A 413 -6.93 7.82 11.04
CA LEU A 413 -5.67 7.94 10.36
C LEU A 413 -4.62 8.41 11.36
N LEU A 414 -3.51 7.70 11.41
CA LEU A 414 -2.39 7.94 12.31
C LEU A 414 -1.11 8.12 11.51
N VAL A 415 -0.25 9.00 11.99
CA VAL A 415 1.14 9.11 11.55
C VAL A 415 2.05 8.90 12.75
N ARG A 416 3.12 8.14 12.56
CA ARG A 416 4.11 7.86 13.59
C ARG A 416 5.52 8.02 13.03
N ARG A 417 6.42 8.61 13.82
CA ARG A 417 7.84 8.71 13.47
C ARG A 417 8.62 7.53 14.04
N PHE A 418 9.54 7.02 13.24
CA PHE A 418 10.54 6.04 13.64
C PHE A 418 11.94 6.59 13.36
N THR A 419 12.87 6.27 14.25
CA THR A 419 14.32 6.46 14.05
C THR A 419 14.98 5.10 14.16
N VAL A 420 15.90 4.80 13.25
CA VAL A 420 16.52 3.48 13.11
C VAL A 420 18.03 3.66 13.06
N ASP A 421 18.73 3.13 14.05
CA ASP A 421 20.18 3.15 14.03
C ASP A 421 20.72 2.13 13.02
N ALA A 422 21.70 2.53 12.21
CA ALA A 422 22.43 1.60 11.38
C ALA A 422 23.15 0.56 12.28
N MET A 423 23.17 -0.71 11.86
CA MET A 423 24.03 -1.68 12.53
C MET A 423 25.48 -1.22 12.42
N VAL A 424 26.09 -0.90 13.55
CA VAL A 424 27.56 -0.71 13.59
C VAL A 424 28.19 -2.04 13.18
N PRO A 425 28.99 -2.10 12.10
CA PRO A 425 29.68 -3.33 11.75
C PRO A 425 30.48 -3.77 12.97
N VAL A 426 30.19 -4.95 13.52
CA VAL A 426 31.04 -5.55 14.53
C VAL A 426 32.40 -5.74 13.87
N LYS A 427 33.37 -4.88 14.22
CA LYS A 427 34.76 -5.07 13.78
C LYS A 427 35.10 -6.49 14.25
N SER A 428 35.30 -7.40 13.28
CA SER A 428 35.83 -8.72 13.57
C SER A 428 37.11 -8.51 14.36
N ARG A 429 37.11 -8.89 15.65
CA ARG A 429 38.36 -9.04 16.36
C ARG A 429 39.09 -10.18 15.65
N THR A 430 40.03 -9.80 14.80
CA THR A 430 41.02 -10.77 14.29
C THR A 430 41.73 -11.35 15.49
N PRO A 431 41.84 -12.70 15.60
CA PRO A 431 42.48 -13.35 16.70
C PRO A 431 43.99 -13.03 16.78
#